data_3d2e1a63183041a4c6af9c57bba2b77f
#
_entry.id   3d2e1a63183041a4c6af9c57bba2b77f
#
_cell.length_a   1.000
_cell.length_b   1.000
_cell.length_c   1.000
_cell.angle_alpha   90.00
_cell.angle_beta   90.00
_cell.angle_gamma   90.00
#
_symmetry.space_group_name_H-M   'P 1'
#
loop_
_entity.id
_entity.type
_entity.pdbx_description
1 polymer ?
#
loop_
_entity_poly.entity_id
_entity_poly.type
_entity_poly.pdbx_seq_one_letter_code
_entity_poly.pdbx_strand_id
1 'polypeptide(L)'
;MPRRSRQMSNPESPETIRILSVSDSESYLKWATQLLTSLPDVDGRVVLIDNPILPTDEQIAGAVTGTDWQHREIPVIRRTDLARVIADYSPDIVLGAATGPIVAQVFLTAHMLTPRPALVSGLPGMGLPARGKGMNYRRLMDAFIAHSFAEVAAYTEASTRTQVPCEVLLARLPMLRSTGIPQPLAEAAPPSTGSAASSASAPHAVSVSAPAAPRTLVFAPQAKVPAERADREAIIAALADFADRHDGSRTVIKMRSRPGEFETHHEQHSYVEILEGLCRRGVAGADRIELGYGPLSDFLTPGSGLVTVSSTAALESIDRGIPTLLVSDFGFDAGLLNEVFAASGATGTLAEVAAGSIGFPDPAWLAENYFHPEDGQLRRSLGLLATRARTGQLPNRRSDVLRQKRMLLRAELRTFTPGPVISAYRKLRYQR
;
A
#
# COMPACT_ATOMS: atom_id res chain seq x y z
N MET A 1 -2.42 -67.91 0.14
CA MET A 1 -2.78 -66.59 -0.47
C MET A 1 -2.13 -65.48 0.36
N PRO A 2 -1.18 -64.74 -0.15
CA PRO A 2 -0.52 -63.66 0.59
C PRO A 2 -1.41 -62.40 0.62
N ARG A 3 -1.53 -61.80 1.80
CA ARG A 3 -2.21 -60.52 2.04
C ARG A 3 -1.44 -59.42 1.31
N ARG A 4 -2.10 -58.72 0.39
CA ARG A 4 -1.59 -57.47 -0.21
C ARG A 4 -1.45 -56.40 0.89
N SER A 5 -0.23 -56.00 1.18
CA SER A 5 0.08 -54.81 1.97
C SER A 5 -0.49 -53.56 1.27
N ARG A 6 -1.40 -52.88 1.96
CA ARG A 6 -1.80 -51.52 1.60
C ARG A 6 -0.54 -50.63 1.62
N GLN A 7 -0.08 -50.21 0.47
CA GLN A 7 0.84 -49.09 0.38
C GLN A 7 0.19 -47.86 1.03
N MET A 8 0.77 -47.39 2.12
CA MET A 8 0.44 -46.09 2.69
C MET A 8 0.78 -45.04 1.62
N SER A 9 -0.22 -44.35 1.13
CA SER A 9 -0.09 -43.20 0.27
C SER A 9 0.79 -42.16 0.98
N ASN A 10 1.80 -41.71 0.25
CA ASN A 10 2.67 -40.57 0.59
C ASN A 10 1.80 -39.36 0.98
N PRO A 11 2.17 -38.51 1.96
CA PRO A 11 1.41 -37.29 2.24
C PRO A 11 1.35 -36.46 0.95
N GLU A 12 0.13 -36.19 0.49
CA GLU A 12 -0.16 -35.44 -0.73
C GLU A 12 0.61 -34.14 -0.73
N SER A 13 1.36 -33.91 -1.82
CA SER A 13 1.94 -32.60 -2.12
C SER A 13 0.83 -31.54 -2.01
N PRO A 14 1.07 -30.39 -1.38
CA PRO A 14 0.02 -29.39 -1.23
C PRO A 14 -0.58 -29.06 -2.59
N GLU A 15 -1.89 -29.20 -2.71
CA GLU A 15 -2.59 -29.00 -3.97
C GLU A 15 -2.42 -27.56 -4.45
N THR A 16 -1.98 -27.38 -5.70
CA THR A 16 -1.78 -26.07 -6.32
C THR A 16 -3.08 -25.29 -6.36
N ILE A 17 -3.05 -24.04 -5.90
CA ILE A 17 -4.21 -23.13 -5.93
C ILE A 17 -4.14 -22.28 -7.21
N ARG A 18 -5.23 -22.27 -7.98
CA ARG A 18 -5.35 -21.43 -9.18
C ARG A 18 -5.96 -20.08 -8.81
N ILE A 19 -5.20 -18.99 -8.98
CA ILE A 19 -5.65 -17.64 -8.64
C ILE A 19 -5.62 -16.75 -9.88
N LEU A 20 -6.78 -16.19 -10.24
CA LEU A 20 -6.87 -15.12 -11.24
C LEU A 20 -6.93 -13.77 -10.51
N SER A 21 -5.90 -12.95 -10.67
CA SER A 21 -5.93 -11.56 -10.24
C SER A 21 -6.46 -10.66 -11.34
N VAL A 22 -7.37 -9.77 -10.97
CA VAL A 22 -7.92 -8.74 -11.85
C VAL A 22 -7.59 -7.38 -11.27
N SER A 23 -6.75 -6.62 -11.98
CA SER A 23 -6.26 -5.30 -11.55
C SER A 23 -6.77 -4.18 -12.48
N ASP A 24 -6.76 -2.93 -12.00
CA ASP A 24 -7.24 -1.76 -12.77
C ASP A 24 -6.28 -0.55 -12.72
N SER A 25 -5.20 -0.64 -11.99
CA SER A 25 -4.24 0.44 -11.79
C SER A 25 -2.86 -0.08 -11.39
N GLU A 26 -1.83 0.75 -11.53
CA GLU A 26 -0.45 0.42 -11.19
C GLU A 26 -0.29 -0.13 -9.76
N SER A 27 -0.84 0.58 -8.76
CA SER A 27 -0.70 0.20 -7.36
C SER A 27 -1.31 -1.17 -7.06
N TYR A 28 -2.49 -1.46 -7.63
CA TYR A 28 -3.15 -2.76 -7.48
C TYR A 28 -2.42 -3.87 -8.25
N LEU A 29 -1.87 -3.55 -9.42
CA LEU A 29 -1.05 -4.49 -10.18
C LEU A 29 0.21 -4.87 -9.40
N LYS A 30 0.95 -3.87 -8.88
CA LYS A 30 2.13 -4.06 -8.03
C LYS A 30 1.81 -4.94 -6.82
N TRP A 31 0.74 -4.63 -6.11
CA TRP A 31 0.32 -5.40 -4.93
C TRP A 31 -0.02 -6.85 -5.28
N ALA A 32 -0.79 -7.07 -6.33
CA ALA A 32 -1.25 -8.40 -6.71
C ALA A 32 -0.11 -9.29 -7.20
N THR A 33 0.78 -8.77 -8.05
CA THR A 33 1.91 -9.55 -8.58
C THR A 33 2.90 -9.92 -7.48
N GLN A 34 3.20 -9.01 -6.57
CA GLN A 34 4.08 -9.30 -5.44
C GLN A 34 3.44 -10.27 -4.44
N LEU A 35 2.13 -10.15 -4.16
CA LEU A 35 1.40 -11.09 -3.31
C LEU A 35 1.45 -12.51 -3.91
N LEU A 36 1.15 -12.65 -5.19
CA LEU A 36 1.15 -13.96 -5.84
C LEU A 36 2.55 -14.57 -5.93
N THR A 37 3.59 -13.76 -6.18
CA THR A 37 5.00 -14.19 -6.16
C THR A 37 5.43 -14.69 -4.77
N SER A 38 4.90 -14.10 -3.69
CA SER A 38 5.23 -14.51 -2.32
C SER A 38 4.57 -15.83 -1.87
N LEU A 39 3.56 -16.30 -2.61
CA LEU A 39 2.78 -17.47 -2.22
C LEU A 39 3.31 -18.76 -2.88
N PRO A 40 3.74 -19.76 -2.09
CA PRO A 40 4.14 -21.06 -2.64
C PRO A 40 2.94 -21.83 -3.19
N ASP A 41 3.19 -22.70 -4.17
CA ASP A 41 2.20 -23.61 -4.76
C ASP A 41 0.95 -22.90 -5.30
N VAL A 42 1.14 -21.75 -5.95
CA VAL A 42 0.08 -20.99 -6.60
C VAL A 42 0.32 -20.95 -8.11
N ASP A 43 -0.67 -21.40 -8.89
CA ASP A 43 -0.76 -21.09 -10.32
C ASP A 43 -1.48 -19.75 -10.45
N GLY A 44 -0.71 -18.68 -10.66
CA GLY A 44 -1.20 -17.30 -10.72
C GLY A 44 -1.35 -16.81 -12.17
N ARG A 45 -2.50 -16.19 -12.47
CA ARG A 45 -2.70 -15.40 -13.68
C ARG A 45 -3.11 -13.97 -13.31
N VAL A 46 -2.57 -13.00 -14.00
CA VAL A 46 -2.86 -11.57 -13.78
C VAL A 46 -3.39 -10.95 -15.07
N VAL A 47 -4.45 -10.16 -14.97
CA VAL A 47 -5.02 -9.37 -16.08
C VAL A 47 -5.33 -7.94 -15.62
N LEU A 48 -5.25 -6.99 -16.54
CA LEU A 48 -5.71 -5.62 -16.35
C LEU A 48 -7.08 -5.42 -16.99
N ILE A 49 -7.95 -4.69 -16.33
CA ILE A 49 -9.22 -4.24 -16.92
C ILE A 49 -9.02 -2.90 -17.62
N ASP A 50 -9.43 -2.83 -18.89
CA ASP A 50 -9.48 -1.58 -19.63
C ASP A 50 -10.42 -0.56 -18.95
N ASN A 51 -9.85 0.58 -18.59
CA ASN A 51 -10.51 1.65 -17.84
C ASN A 51 -9.72 2.97 -17.98
N PRO A 52 -10.32 4.13 -17.62
CA PRO A 52 -9.67 5.44 -17.77
C PRO A 52 -8.38 5.66 -16.96
N ILE A 53 -8.08 4.81 -15.97
CA ILE A 53 -6.87 4.88 -15.15
C ILE A 53 -5.90 3.72 -15.44
N LEU A 54 -6.01 3.13 -16.65
CA LEU A 54 -5.11 2.06 -17.07
C LEU A 54 -3.66 2.55 -17.02
N PRO A 55 -2.74 1.82 -16.36
CA PRO A 55 -1.34 2.20 -16.30
C PRO A 55 -0.68 2.15 -17.68
N THR A 56 0.33 2.99 -17.90
CA THR A 56 1.18 2.97 -19.09
C THR A 56 2.09 1.74 -19.09
N ASP A 57 2.67 1.41 -20.23
CA ASP A 57 3.60 0.27 -20.33
C ASP A 57 4.80 0.40 -19.38
N GLU A 58 5.31 1.62 -19.19
CA GLU A 58 6.39 1.92 -18.23
C GLU A 58 5.94 1.68 -16.79
N GLN A 59 4.73 2.10 -16.44
CA GLN A 59 4.13 1.86 -15.11
C GLN A 59 3.87 0.38 -14.88
N ILE A 60 3.42 -0.36 -15.90
CA ILE A 60 3.24 -1.81 -15.84
C ILE A 60 4.59 -2.48 -15.59
N ALA A 61 5.61 -2.16 -16.36
CA ALA A 61 6.95 -2.70 -16.19
C ALA A 61 7.52 -2.44 -14.79
N GLY A 62 7.34 -1.21 -14.27
CA GLY A 62 7.73 -0.85 -12.91
C GLY A 62 6.97 -1.63 -11.83
N ALA A 63 5.66 -1.83 -12.01
CA ALA A 63 4.81 -2.54 -11.06
C ALA A 63 5.16 -4.03 -10.92
N VAL A 64 5.61 -4.67 -12.00
CA VAL A 64 5.94 -6.11 -12.02
C VAL A 64 7.42 -6.41 -11.77
N THR A 65 8.25 -5.39 -11.59
CA THR A 65 9.69 -5.56 -11.34
C THR A 65 9.94 -6.43 -10.10
N GLY A 66 10.80 -7.44 -10.22
CA GLY A 66 11.13 -8.37 -9.13
C GLY A 66 10.04 -9.40 -8.82
N THR A 67 9.06 -9.60 -9.71
CA THR A 67 8.00 -10.61 -9.60
C THR A 67 8.09 -11.64 -10.73
N ASP A 68 7.31 -12.71 -10.63
CA ASP A 68 7.19 -13.74 -11.67
C ASP A 68 6.63 -13.20 -12.99
N TRP A 69 6.11 -11.99 -12.99
CA TRP A 69 5.56 -11.32 -14.18
C TRP A 69 6.53 -10.33 -14.85
N GLN A 70 7.74 -10.14 -14.32
CA GLN A 70 8.69 -9.13 -14.82
C GLN A 70 8.99 -9.28 -16.34
N HIS A 71 8.93 -10.51 -16.88
CA HIS A 71 9.19 -10.80 -18.29
C HIS A 71 7.97 -11.41 -18.99
N ARG A 72 6.77 -11.20 -18.47
CA ARG A 72 5.51 -11.69 -19.03
C ARG A 72 4.64 -10.53 -19.43
N GLU A 73 3.96 -10.66 -20.55
CA GLU A 73 2.93 -9.73 -20.96
C GLU A 73 1.74 -9.81 -19.99
N ILE A 74 1.24 -8.66 -19.54
CA ILE A 74 0.03 -8.55 -18.73
C ILE A 74 -1.14 -8.23 -19.68
N PRO A 75 -2.05 -9.17 -19.93
CA PRO A 75 -3.17 -8.92 -20.84
C PRO A 75 -4.09 -7.83 -20.33
N VAL A 76 -4.42 -6.86 -21.21
CA VAL A 76 -5.47 -5.88 -20.97
C VAL A 76 -6.76 -6.42 -21.59
N ILE A 77 -7.81 -6.59 -20.78
CA ILE A 77 -9.09 -7.15 -21.21
C ILE A 77 -10.24 -6.15 -21.05
N ARG A 78 -11.22 -6.20 -21.94
CA ARG A 78 -12.44 -5.44 -21.77
C ARG A 78 -13.33 -6.07 -20.68
N ARG A 79 -14.14 -5.27 -20.04
CA ARG A 79 -15.09 -5.73 -18.99
C ARG A 79 -16.05 -6.81 -19.53
N THR A 80 -16.41 -6.74 -20.79
CA THR A 80 -17.27 -7.73 -21.48
C THR A 80 -16.61 -9.10 -21.61
N ASP A 81 -15.30 -9.17 -21.67
CA ASP A 81 -14.53 -10.41 -21.85
C ASP A 81 -14.24 -11.12 -20.51
N LEU A 82 -14.47 -10.44 -19.38
CA LEU A 82 -14.10 -10.92 -18.06
C LEU A 82 -14.71 -12.29 -17.73
N ALA A 83 -16.01 -12.50 -18.02
CA ALA A 83 -16.68 -13.77 -17.76
C ALA A 83 -16.01 -14.93 -18.51
N ARG A 84 -15.66 -14.73 -19.78
CA ARG A 84 -14.95 -15.69 -20.61
C ARG A 84 -13.55 -15.98 -20.05
N VAL A 85 -12.79 -14.94 -19.71
CA VAL A 85 -11.44 -15.10 -19.16
C VAL A 85 -11.45 -15.90 -17.83
N ILE A 86 -12.42 -15.65 -16.96
CA ILE A 86 -12.56 -16.42 -15.71
C ILE A 86 -12.95 -17.87 -16.03
N ALA A 87 -13.90 -18.10 -16.93
CA ALA A 87 -14.34 -19.43 -17.31
C ALA A 87 -13.22 -20.26 -17.98
N ASP A 88 -12.48 -19.66 -18.91
CA ASP A 88 -11.36 -20.33 -19.62
C ASP A 88 -10.21 -20.71 -18.67
N TYR A 89 -9.92 -19.86 -17.70
CA TYR A 89 -8.88 -20.16 -16.71
C TYR A 89 -9.38 -21.08 -15.60
N SER A 90 -10.67 -21.06 -15.28
CA SER A 90 -11.29 -21.85 -14.18
C SER A 90 -10.53 -21.72 -12.86
N PRO A 91 -10.39 -20.50 -12.28
CA PRO A 91 -9.65 -20.30 -11.04
C PRO A 91 -10.45 -20.85 -9.84
N ASP A 92 -9.71 -21.26 -8.80
CA ASP A 92 -10.28 -21.52 -7.48
C ASP A 92 -10.63 -20.21 -6.75
N ILE A 93 -9.81 -19.16 -7.00
CA ILE A 93 -9.93 -17.85 -6.38
C ILE A 93 -9.85 -16.76 -7.45
N VAL A 94 -10.75 -15.79 -7.40
CA VAL A 94 -10.61 -14.51 -8.09
C VAL A 94 -10.15 -13.46 -7.07
N LEU A 95 -8.94 -12.95 -7.26
CA LEU A 95 -8.37 -11.85 -6.49
C LEU A 95 -8.78 -10.52 -7.14
N GLY A 96 -9.74 -9.84 -6.54
CA GLY A 96 -10.16 -8.50 -6.95
C GLY A 96 -9.19 -7.44 -6.44
N ALA A 97 -8.11 -7.24 -7.16
CA ALA A 97 -7.07 -6.25 -6.90
C ALA A 97 -7.40 -4.96 -7.69
N ALA A 98 -8.50 -4.30 -7.33
CA ALA A 98 -9.01 -3.18 -8.12
C ALA A 98 -9.74 -2.14 -7.26
N THR A 99 -9.93 -0.95 -7.83
CA THR A 99 -10.74 0.12 -7.22
C THR A 99 -12.18 -0.33 -6.98
N GLY A 100 -12.86 0.30 -6.04
CA GLY A 100 -14.19 -0.12 -5.58
C GLY A 100 -15.21 -0.43 -6.69
N PRO A 101 -15.45 0.44 -7.68
CA PRO A 101 -16.41 0.18 -8.77
C PRO A 101 -16.03 -1.02 -9.63
N ILE A 102 -14.74 -1.19 -9.94
CA ILE A 102 -14.24 -2.29 -10.77
C ILE A 102 -14.31 -3.61 -9.98
N VAL A 103 -13.83 -3.65 -8.73
CA VAL A 103 -13.89 -4.87 -7.92
C VAL A 103 -15.34 -5.36 -7.74
N ALA A 104 -16.29 -4.43 -7.62
CA ALA A 104 -17.71 -4.77 -7.52
C ALA A 104 -18.23 -5.49 -8.78
N GLN A 105 -17.81 -5.04 -9.98
CA GLN A 105 -18.14 -5.68 -11.25
C GLN A 105 -17.45 -7.05 -11.38
N VAL A 106 -16.16 -7.13 -11.07
CA VAL A 106 -15.39 -8.38 -11.09
C VAL A 106 -16.07 -9.44 -10.23
N PHE A 107 -16.42 -9.09 -9.00
CA PHE A 107 -17.07 -10.01 -8.08
C PHE A 107 -18.48 -10.40 -8.50
N LEU A 108 -19.24 -9.46 -9.06
CA LEU A 108 -20.57 -9.78 -9.60
C LEU A 108 -20.47 -10.76 -10.76
N THR A 109 -19.54 -10.55 -11.69
CA THR A 109 -19.32 -11.43 -12.84
C THR A 109 -18.87 -12.81 -12.39
N ALA A 110 -17.86 -12.91 -11.53
CA ALA A 110 -17.32 -14.18 -11.01
C ALA A 110 -18.36 -14.95 -10.19
N HIS A 111 -19.18 -14.25 -9.40
CA HIS A 111 -20.23 -14.87 -8.59
C HIS A 111 -21.31 -15.57 -9.42
N MET A 112 -21.56 -15.14 -10.65
CA MET A 112 -22.58 -15.71 -11.54
C MET A 112 -22.12 -16.97 -12.27
N LEU A 113 -20.85 -17.34 -12.18
CA LEU A 113 -20.29 -18.54 -12.81
C LEU A 113 -20.59 -19.81 -11.99
N THR A 114 -20.53 -20.97 -12.65
CA THR A 114 -20.71 -22.28 -12.03
C THR A 114 -19.64 -23.24 -12.56
N PRO A 115 -18.76 -23.80 -11.71
CA PRO A 115 -18.64 -23.52 -10.28
C PRO A 115 -18.20 -22.10 -9.99
N ARG A 116 -18.61 -21.55 -8.84
CA ARG A 116 -18.24 -20.22 -8.40
C ARG A 116 -16.85 -20.24 -7.75
N PRO A 117 -15.87 -19.41 -8.18
CA PRO A 117 -14.62 -19.24 -7.45
C PRO A 117 -14.83 -18.51 -6.12
N ALA A 118 -13.91 -18.66 -5.19
CA ALA A 118 -13.86 -17.81 -4.01
C ALA A 118 -13.43 -16.38 -4.40
N LEU A 119 -14.00 -15.38 -3.75
CA LEU A 119 -13.78 -13.97 -4.04
C LEU A 119 -12.95 -13.33 -2.93
N VAL A 120 -11.74 -12.94 -3.24
CA VAL A 120 -10.77 -12.35 -2.31
C VAL A 120 -10.40 -10.95 -2.76
N SER A 121 -10.26 -10.01 -1.84
CA SER A 121 -9.77 -8.66 -2.12
C SER A 121 -8.85 -8.17 -1.02
N GLY A 122 -8.19 -7.05 -1.25
CA GLY A 122 -7.35 -6.31 -0.30
C GLY A 122 -7.12 -4.89 -0.79
N LEU A 123 -6.17 -4.20 -0.19
CA LEU A 123 -5.71 -2.87 -0.61
C LEU A 123 -4.21 -2.87 -0.89
N PRO A 124 -3.73 -2.04 -1.82
CA PRO A 124 -2.34 -2.04 -2.27
C PRO A 124 -1.40 -1.25 -1.33
N GLY A 125 -1.74 -1.10 -0.07
CA GLY A 125 -0.96 -0.35 0.90
C GLY A 125 -1.65 -0.29 2.24
N MET A 126 -1.50 0.80 2.98
CA MET A 126 -2.15 1.01 4.26
C MET A 126 -3.68 1.07 4.10
N GLY A 127 -4.39 0.21 4.83
CA GLY A 127 -5.84 0.01 4.71
C GLY A 127 -6.69 0.83 5.67
N LEU A 128 -6.09 1.57 6.59
CA LEU A 128 -6.84 2.40 7.55
C LEU A 128 -7.17 3.79 6.99
N PRO A 129 -8.31 4.35 7.36
CA PRO A 129 -9.43 3.74 8.10
C PRO A 129 -10.26 2.77 7.27
N ALA A 130 -10.81 1.72 7.89
CA ALA A 130 -11.69 0.75 7.24
C ALA A 130 -13.05 1.38 6.85
N ARG A 131 -13.11 1.92 5.64
CA ARG A 131 -14.26 2.71 5.16
C ARG A 131 -15.41 1.82 4.70
N GLY A 132 -16.62 2.05 5.22
CA GLY A 132 -17.81 1.29 4.86
C GLY A 132 -18.15 1.33 3.36
N LYS A 133 -17.81 2.41 2.65
CA LYS A 133 -17.96 2.48 1.19
C LYS A 133 -17.08 1.44 0.48
N GLY A 134 -15.84 1.23 0.94
CA GLY A 134 -14.93 0.21 0.44
C GLY A 134 -15.49 -1.20 0.62
N MET A 135 -16.03 -1.49 1.82
CA MET A 135 -16.69 -2.75 2.14
C MET A 135 -17.91 -3.00 1.26
N ASN A 136 -18.74 -1.99 1.05
CA ASN A 136 -19.94 -2.11 0.21
C ASN A 136 -19.62 -2.43 -1.26
N TYR A 137 -18.53 -1.94 -1.83
CA TYR A 137 -18.08 -2.33 -3.17
C TYR A 137 -17.62 -3.79 -3.22
N ARG A 138 -17.13 -4.32 -2.11
CA ARG A 138 -16.62 -5.69 -1.96
C ARG A 138 -17.64 -6.65 -1.32
N ARG A 139 -18.93 -6.30 -1.36
CA ARG A 139 -20.01 -7.03 -0.66
C ARG A 139 -20.09 -8.53 -0.94
N LEU A 140 -19.63 -8.96 -2.11
CA LEU A 140 -19.63 -10.37 -2.51
C LEU A 140 -18.35 -11.12 -2.15
N MET A 141 -17.34 -10.46 -1.53
CA MET A 141 -16.09 -11.12 -1.15
C MET A 141 -16.33 -12.21 -0.08
N ASP A 142 -15.55 -13.26 -0.17
CA ASP A 142 -15.47 -14.32 0.85
C ASP A 142 -14.39 -13.99 1.88
N ALA A 143 -13.27 -13.36 1.44
CA ALA A 143 -12.22 -12.90 2.32
C ALA A 143 -11.63 -11.55 1.91
N PHE A 144 -11.10 -10.84 2.91
CA PHE A 144 -10.35 -9.59 2.76
C PHE A 144 -8.95 -9.73 3.34
N ILE A 145 -7.93 -9.38 2.58
CA ILE A 145 -6.53 -9.39 3.01
C ILE A 145 -6.21 -8.03 3.65
N ALA A 146 -5.82 -8.05 4.90
CA ALA A 146 -5.33 -6.93 5.70
C ALA A 146 -3.85 -7.12 6.01
N HIS A 147 -3.12 -6.02 6.22
CA HIS A 147 -1.65 -6.03 6.29
C HIS A 147 -1.08 -5.72 7.68
N SER A 148 -1.95 -5.48 8.67
CA SER A 148 -1.55 -5.30 10.08
C SER A 148 -2.63 -5.81 11.02
N PHE A 149 -2.29 -6.07 12.27
CA PHE A 149 -3.28 -6.46 13.29
C PHE A 149 -4.33 -5.37 13.51
N ALA A 150 -3.92 -4.09 13.45
CA ALA A 150 -4.85 -2.96 13.52
C ALA A 150 -5.85 -2.96 12.36
N GLU A 151 -5.39 -3.28 11.13
CA GLU A 151 -6.29 -3.44 9.99
C GLU A 151 -7.23 -4.63 10.15
N VAL A 152 -6.75 -5.79 10.63
CA VAL A 152 -7.59 -6.97 10.89
C VAL A 152 -8.73 -6.59 11.84
N ALA A 153 -8.44 -5.91 12.95
CA ALA A 153 -9.45 -5.46 13.90
C ALA A 153 -10.45 -4.49 13.25
N ALA A 154 -9.95 -3.46 12.53
CA ALA A 154 -10.79 -2.45 11.90
C ALA A 154 -11.69 -3.02 10.78
N TYR A 155 -11.17 -3.94 9.94
CA TYR A 155 -11.97 -4.57 8.88
C TYR A 155 -12.95 -5.61 9.42
N THR A 156 -12.64 -6.31 10.52
CA THR A 156 -13.59 -7.18 11.22
C THR A 156 -14.77 -6.37 11.79
N GLU A 157 -14.49 -5.23 12.43
CA GLU A 157 -15.53 -4.31 12.87
C GLU A 157 -16.34 -3.74 11.71
N ALA A 158 -15.65 -3.29 10.63
CA ALA A 158 -16.31 -2.77 9.44
C ALA A 158 -17.19 -3.82 8.74
N SER A 159 -16.79 -5.09 8.71
CA SER A 159 -17.59 -6.23 8.22
C SER A 159 -18.91 -6.33 8.99
N THR A 160 -18.86 -6.29 10.31
CA THR A 160 -20.03 -6.32 11.18
C THR A 160 -20.92 -5.08 10.97
N ARG A 161 -20.35 -3.88 11.04
CA ARG A 161 -21.06 -2.61 10.90
C ARG A 161 -21.77 -2.46 9.54
N THR A 162 -21.14 -2.94 8.46
CA THR A 162 -21.68 -2.85 7.09
C THR A 162 -22.54 -4.04 6.70
N GLN A 163 -22.62 -5.05 7.53
CA GLN A 163 -23.26 -6.34 7.22
C GLN A 163 -22.72 -6.94 5.91
N VAL A 164 -21.39 -6.92 5.75
CA VAL A 164 -20.66 -7.56 4.65
C VAL A 164 -19.83 -8.69 5.25
N PRO A 165 -20.41 -9.91 5.39
CA PRO A 165 -19.71 -11.01 6.03
C PRO A 165 -18.53 -11.46 5.16
N CYS A 166 -17.33 -11.45 5.71
CA CYS A 166 -16.11 -11.96 5.09
C CYS A 166 -15.11 -12.40 6.15
N GLU A 167 -14.22 -13.31 5.80
CA GLU A 167 -13.05 -13.61 6.61
C GLU A 167 -12.02 -12.47 6.43
N VAL A 168 -11.39 -11.98 7.51
CA VAL A 168 -10.29 -11.03 7.40
C VAL A 168 -9.00 -11.79 7.62
N LEU A 169 -8.16 -11.83 6.59
CA LEU A 169 -6.92 -12.60 6.56
C LEU A 169 -5.74 -11.66 6.76
N LEU A 170 -4.86 -11.97 7.72
CA LEU A 170 -3.62 -11.24 7.91
C LEU A 170 -2.59 -11.72 6.89
N ALA A 171 -1.95 -10.77 6.23
CA ALA A 171 -0.80 -11.02 5.36
C ALA A 171 0.19 -9.87 5.51
N ARG A 172 1.47 -10.16 5.46
CA ARG A 172 2.48 -9.11 5.36
C ARG A 172 2.24 -8.28 4.09
N LEU A 173 2.57 -7.00 4.14
CA LEU A 173 2.46 -6.14 2.97
C LEU A 173 3.49 -6.61 1.91
N PRO A 174 3.06 -7.09 0.72
CA PRO A 174 3.93 -7.87 -0.17
C PRO A 174 5.13 -7.10 -0.74
N MET A 175 5.08 -5.78 -0.72
CA MET A 175 6.17 -4.92 -1.20
C MET A 175 7.33 -4.78 -0.20
N LEU A 176 7.16 -5.24 1.04
CA LEU A 176 8.21 -5.22 2.06
C LEU A 176 9.12 -6.44 1.88
N ARG A 177 10.42 -6.22 1.88
CA ARG A 177 11.44 -7.23 1.56
C ARG A 177 12.08 -7.87 2.80
N SER A 178 12.08 -7.15 3.93
CA SER A 178 12.64 -7.67 5.18
C SER A 178 11.85 -8.90 5.64
N THR A 179 12.54 -9.93 6.09
CA THR A 179 11.90 -11.16 6.62
C THR A 179 11.59 -11.09 8.11
N GLY A 180 12.03 -10.03 8.77
CA GLY A 180 11.85 -9.79 10.21
C GLY A 180 11.53 -8.33 10.49
N ILE A 181 11.68 -7.95 11.76
CA ILE A 181 11.55 -6.56 12.20
C ILE A 181 12.76 -5.77 11.69
N PRO A 182 12.57 -4.71 10.86
CA PRO A 182 13.67 -3.89 10.38
C PRO A 182 14.42 -3.23 11.54
N GLN A 183 15.73 -3.07 11.35
CA GLN A 183 16.58 -2.32 12.26
C GLN A 183 17.16 -1.11 11.54
N PRO A 184 17.42 0.00 12.23
CA PRO A 184 18.12 1.12 11.64
C PRO A 184 19.45 0.66 11.04
N LEU A 185 19.76 1.12 9.83
CA LEU A 185 21.09 0.91 9.26
C LEU A 185 22.12 1.57 10.19
N ALA A 186 23.08 0.79 10.68
CA ALA A 186 24.21 1.35 11.42
C ALA A 186 24.92 2.36 10.52
N GLU A 187 25.11 3.58 11.01
CA GLU A 187 25.89 4.59 10.33
C GLU A 187 27.30 4.02 10.12
N ALA A 188 27.76 3.93 8.87
CA ALA A 188 29.10 3.47 8.57
C ALA A 188 30.08 4.41 9.29
N ALA A 189 30.71 3.92 10.34
CA ALA A 189 31.74 4.68 11.06
C ALA A 189 32.75 5.22 10.02
N PRO A 190 33.17 6.47 10.11
CA PRO A 190 34.23 6.96 9.23
C PRO A 190 35.46 6.06 9.37
N PRO A 191 36.21 5.79 8.28
CA PRO A 191 37.37 4.93 8.34
C PRO A 191 38.32 5.48 9.40
N SER A 192 38.50 4.71 10.49
CA SER A 192 39.45 5.05 11.53
C SER A 192 40.85 5.01 10.94
N THR A 193 41.42 6.17 10.66
CA THR A 193 42.86 6.31 10.46
C THR A 193 43.54 5.91 11.76
N GLY A 194 44.29 4.81 11.70
CA GLY A 194 44.81 4.12 12.83
C GLY A 194 45.63 4.94 13.81
N SER A 195 45.48 4.62 15.07
CA SER A 195 46.61 4.49 15.99
C SER A 195 46.19 3.59 17.15
N ALA A 196 46.94 2.52 17.31
CA ALA A 196 46.83 1.62 18.44
C ALA A 196 47.37 2.28 19.70
N ALA A 197 46.57 2.33 20.79
CA ALA A 197 47.07 2.37 22.14
C ALA A 197 46.00 1.80 23.08
N SER A 198 46.38 0.69 23.69
CA SER A 198 45.73 -0.01 24.79
C SER A 198 45.59 0.88 26.03
N SER A 199 44.41 0.90 26.66
CA SER A 199 44.34 0.82 28.14
C SER A 199 42.89 0.58 28.61
N ALA A 200 42.75 -0.20 29.69
CA ALA A 200 41.56 -0.79 30.24
C ALA A 200 40.64 0.18 31.00
N SER A 201 39.37 -0.23 31.10
CA SER A 201 38.41 -0.09 32.21
C SER A 201 37.72 1.24 32.45
N ALA A 202 36.42 1.29 32.11
CA ALA A 202 35.31 1.63 33.03
C ALA A 202 33.98 1.51 32.25
N PRO A 203 32.82 1.14 32.85
CA PRO A 203 31.56 1.10 32.17
C PRO A 203 31.08 2.54 31.91
N HIS A 204 31.26 2.98 30.67
CA HIS A 204 30.69 4.24 30.25
C HIS A 204 29.19 4.08 30.03
N ALA A 205 28.43 4.90 30.75
CA ALA A 205 27.04 5.18 30.37
C ALA A 205 26.98 5.47 28.87
N VAL A 206 26.18 4.70 28.13
CA VAL A 206 25.92 4.96 26.71
C VAL A 206 25.23 6.29 26.65
N SER A 207 25.97 7.34 26.40
CA SER A 207 25.41 8.62 25.99
C SER A 207 24.79 8.39 24.62
N VAL A 208 23.46 8.35 24.54
CA VAL A 208 22.70 8.35 23.28
C VAL A 208 22.95 9.74 22.68
N SER A 209 23.99 9.86 21.85
CA SER A 209 24.16 11.06 21.04
C SER A 209 22.96 11.19 20.12
N ALA A 210 22.43 12.41 19.96
CA ALA A 210 21.38 12.69 19.00
C ALA A 210 21.81 12.15 17.62
N PRO A 211 20.89 11.51 16.86
CA PRO A 211 21.21 10.98 15.55
C PRO A 211 21.77 12.11 14.67
N ALA A 212 22.82 11.81 13.92
CA ALA A 212 23.39 12.78 12.99
C ALA A 212 22.37 13.11 11.88
N ALA A 213 22.39 14.35 11.41
CA ALA A 213 21.50 14.75 10.32
C ALA A 213 21.78 13.92 9.05
N PRO A 214 20.75 13.51 8.29
CA PRO A 214 20.93 12.69 7.09
C PRO A 214 21.70 13.44 6.01
N ARG A 215 22.54 12.70 5.27
CA ARG A 215 23.24 13.24 4.09
C ARG A 215 22.30 13.56 2.93
N THR A 216 21.17 12.84 2.86
CA THR A 216 20.10 13.10 1.90
C THR A 216 18.78 13.06 2.64
N LEU A 217 18.07 14.20 2.68
CA LEU A 217 16.71 14.28 3.20
C LEU A 217 15.73 14.15 2.04
N VAL A 218 14.87 13.13 2.10
CA VAL A 218 13.89 12.83 1.06
C VAL A 218 12.48 13.11 1.60
N PHE A 219 11.76 14.03 0.99
CA PHE A 219 10.34 14.20 1.27
C PHE A 219 9.50 13.45 0.23
N ALA A 220 8.62 12.56 0.70
CA ALA A 220 7.67 11.81 -0.13
C ALA A 220 6.26 12.40 0.00
N PRO A 221 5.80 13.26 -0.92
CA PRO A 221 4.49 13.89 -0.88
C PRO A 221 3.36 12.92 -1.23
N GLN A 222 2.16 13.27 -0.76
CA GLN A 222 0.92 12.68 -1.23
C GLN A 222 0.05 13.72 -1.95
N ALA A 223 -0.75 13.28 -2.94
CA ALA A 223 -1.57 14.20 -3.72
C ALA A 223 -2.63 14.95 -2.89
N LYS A 224 -3.22 14.29 -1.88
CA LYS A 224 -4.38 14.80 -1.15
C LYS A 224 -4.09 15.26 0.27
N VAL A 225 -2.95 14.94 0.83
CA VAL A 225 -2.63 15.27 2.22
C VAL A 225 -1.20 15.82 2.34
N PRO A 226 -1.06 16.89 3.12
CA PRO A 226 -2.12 17.73 3.66
C PRO A 226 -2.89 18.44 2.53
N ALA A 227 -4.16 18.77 2.78
CA ALA A 227 -5.02 19.37 1.75
C ALA A 227 -4.74 20.87 1.57
N GLU A 228 -4.44 21.54 2.67
CA GLU A 228 -4.30 23.01 2.69
C GLU A 228 -2.96 23.45 2.11
N ARG A 229 -3.00 24.54 1.34
CA ARG A 229 -1.78 25.14 0.75
C ARG A 229 -0.78 25.58 1.81
N ALA A 230 -1.26 26.16 2.92
CA ALA A 230 -0.41 26.66 3.99
C ALA A 230 0.40 25.52 4.64
N ASP A 231 -0.21 24.35 4.84
CA ASP A 231 0.45 23.19 5.42
C ASP A 231 1.55 22.67 4.50
N ARG A 232 1.28 22.62 3.18
CA ARG A 232 2.29 22.23 2.18
C ARG A 232 3.45 23.22 2.11
N GLU A 233 3.15 24.51 2.22
CA GLU A 233 4.15 25.56 2.26
C GLU A 233 5.02 25.46 3.52
N ALA A 234 4.42 25.14 4.68
CA ALA A 234 5.15 24.90 5.92
C ALA A 234 6.12 23.71 5.81
N ILE A 235 5.71 22.62 5.16
CA ILE A 235 6.60 21.49 4.89
C ILE A 235 7.81 21.92 4.04
N ILE A 236 7.57 22.63 2.92
CA ILE A 236 8.68 23.05 2.05
C ILE A 236 9.59 24.05 2.76
N ALA A 237 9.03 24.93 3.59
CA ALA A 237 9.82 25.85 4.40
C ALA A 237 10.74 25.11 5.38
N ALA A 238 10.27 24.06 6.04
CA ALA A 238 11.09 23.22 6.92
C ALA A 238 12.20 22.47 6.14
N LEU A 239 11.91 22.01 4.92
CA LEU A 239 12.91 21.40 4.04
C LEU A 239 13.96 22.42 3.58
N ALA A 240 13.54 23.66 3.30
CA ALA A 240 14.46 24.76 2.96
C ALA A 240 15.36 25.11 4.16
N ASP A 241 14.78 25.21 5.36
CA ASP A 241 15.53 25.39 6.60
C ASP A 241 16.57 24.30 6.83
N PHE A 242 16.21 23.03 6.56
CA PHE A 242 17.15 21.91 6.61
C PHE A 242 18.30 22.11 5.60
N ALA A 243 17.97 22.43 4.34
CA ALA A 243 18.96 22.64 3.29
C ALA A 243 19.91 23.83 3.60
N ASP A 244 19.40 24.86 4.27
CA ASP A 244 20.20 26.00 4.66
C ASP A 244 21.14 25.69 5.83
N ARG A 245 20.67 24.90 6.81
CA ARG A 245 21.46 24.59 8.03
C ARG A 245 22.49 23.48 7.83
N HIS A 246 22.29 22.57 6.87
CA HIS A 246 23.12 21.38 6.68
C HIS A 246 23.89 21.44 5.37
N ASP A 247 24.97 22.23 5.35
CA ASP A 247 25.87 22.32 4.21
C ASP A 247 26.43 20.94 3.82
N GLY A 248 26.34 20.61 2.51
CA GLY A 248 26.77 19.32 1.98
C GLY A 248 25.72 18.22 2.05
N SER A 249 24.58 18.47 2.72
CA SER A 249 23.41 17.58 2.64
C SER A 249 22.56 17.90 1.41
N ARG A 250 21.95 16.87 0.85
CA ARG A 250 21.04 16.96 -0.29
C ARG A 250 19.60 16.92 0.19
N THR A 251 18.74 17.80 -0.33
CA THR A 251 17.30 17.83 -0.01
C THR A 251 16.49 17.57 -1.26
N VAL A 252 15.62 16.54 -1.23
CA VAL A 252 14.88 16.09 -2.41
C VAL A 252 13.39 16.00 -2.11
N ILE A 253 12.56 16.62 -2.93
CA ILE A 253 11.13 16.31 -3.01
C ILE A 253 10.95 15.22 -4.07
N LYS A 254 10.66 13.99 -3.63
CA LYS A 254 10.44 12.84 -4.52
C LYS A 254 9.06 12.90 -5.13
N MET A 255 8.96 13.40 -6.34
CA MET A 255 7.70 13.53 -7.09
C MET A 255 7.11 12.18 -7.44
N ARG A 256 5.77 12.12 -7.52
CA ARG A 256 5.03 10.89 -7.81
C ARG A 256 5.02 10.55 -9.30
N SER A 257 4.97 11.57 -10.14
CA SER A 257 4.90 11.48 -11.60
C SER A 257 5.70 12.62 -12.23
N ARG A 258 6.01 12.47 -13.49
CA ARG A 258 6.60 13.54 -14.30
C ARG A 258 5.52 14.54 -14.76
N PRO A 259 5.84 15.78 -15.07
CA PRO A 259 4.89 16.71 -15.67
C PRO A 259 4.28 16.12 -16.95
N GLY A 260 2.94 16.11 -17.04
CA GLY A 260 2.20 15.57 -18.17
C GLY A 260 1.82 14.08 -18.08
N GLU A 261 2.32 13.35 -17.10
CA GLU A 261 1.85 11.99 -16.83
C GLU A 261 0.48 12.00 -16.12
N PHE A 262 -0.32 10.98 -16.40
CA PHE A 262 -1.64 10.84 -15.76
C PHE A 262 -1.50 10.38 -14.31
N GLU A 263 -2.08 11.14 -13.39
CA GLU A 263 -2.13 10.79 -11.97
C GLU A 263 -3.51 10.26 -11.55
N THR A 264 -3.52 9.19 -10.78
CA THR A 264 -4.76 8.63 -10.18
C THR A 264 -5.46 9.62 -9.24
N HIS A 265 -4.70 10.55 -8.67
CA HIS A 265 -5.18 11.56 -7.75
C HIS A 265 -4.64 12.93 -8.13
N HIS A 266 -5.54 13.83 -8.48
CA HIS A 266 -5.21 15.21 -8.79
C HIS A 266 -4.73 15.96 -7.53
N GLU A 267 -3.60 16.64 -7.65
CA GLU A 267 -3.03 17.51 -6.62
C GLU A 267 -3.67 18.90 -6.71
N GLN A 268 -4.30 19.35 -5.63
CA GLN A 268 -4.97 20.66 -5.61
C GLN A 268 -3.99 21.82 -5.55
N HIS A 269 -2.89 21.66 -4.81
CA HIS A 269 -1.82 22.62 -4.64
C HIS A 269 -0.49 21.95 -4.93
N SER A 270 0.14 22.31 -6.03
CA SER A 270 1.38 21.71 -6.50
C SER A 270 2.56 22.07 -5.58
N TYR A 271 3.30 21.07 -5.15
CA TYR A 271 4.55 21.27 -4.42
C TYR A 271 5.59 21.99 -5.27
N VAL A 272 5.59 21.78 -6.59
CA VAL A 272 6.47 22.48 -7.54
C VAL A 272 6.17 23.99 -7.53
N GLU A 273 4.90 24.38 -7.70
CA GLU A 273 4.49 25.78 -7.69
C GLU A 273 4.78 26.47 -6.34
N ILE A 274 4.63 25.75 -5.24
CA ILE A 274 4.92 26.26 -3.90
C ILE A 274 6.43 26.49 -3.75
N LEU A 275 7.26 25.53 -4.16
CA LEU A 275 8.72 25.64 -4.11
C LEU A 275 9.21 26.84 -4.96
N GLU A 276 8.73 26.94 -6.20
CA GLU A 276 9.04 28.11 -7.06
C GLU A 276 8.63 29.44 -6.43
N GLY A 277 7.48 29.45 -5.71
CA GLY A 277 7.02 30.62 -4.97
C GLY A 277 7.98 31.00 -3.83
N LEU A 278 8.51 30.02 -3.09
CA LEU A 278 9.50 30.24 -2.03
C LEU A 278 10.84 30.77 -2.61
N CYS A 279 11.32 30.17 -3.71
CA CYS A 279 12.51 30.63 -4.41
C CYS A 279 12.37 32.10 -4.88
N ARG A 280 11.23 32.46 -5.49
CA ARG A 280 10.98 33.86 -5.91
C ARG A 280 10.94 34.86 -4.75
N ARG A 281 10.53 34.42 -3.55
CA ARG A 281 10.55 35.24 -2.32
C ARG A 281 11.92 35.27 -1.64
N GLY A 282 12.91 34.57 -2.16
CA GLY A 282 14.28 34.54 -1.62
C GLY A 282 14.37 33.80 -0.27
N VAL A 283 13.52 32.77 -0.04
CA VAL A 283 13.62 31.96 1.17
C VAL A 283 14.91 31.15 1.14
N ALA A 284 15.74 31.31 2.16
CA ALA A 284 17.05 30.66 2.26
C ALA A 284 16.90 29.12 2.14
N GLY A 285 17.77 28.45 1.41
CA GLY A 285 17.80 27.04 1.18
C GLY A 285 16.73 26.49 0.21
N ALA A 286 15.72 27.29 -0.19
CA ALA A 286 14.69 26.84 -1.11
C ALA A 286 15.25 26.48 -2.50
N ASP A 287 16.24 27.17 -2.98
CA ASP A 287 16.96 26.96 -4.24
C ASP A 287 17.87 25.73 -4.23
N ARG A 288 18.12 25.15 -3.05
CA ARG A 288 18.89 23.90 -2.87
C ARG A 288 18.01 22.65 -2.88
N ILE A 289 16.67 22.80 -2.92
CA ILE A 289 15.73 21.69 -2.96
C ILE A 289 15.62 21.15 -4.39
N GLU A 290 15.88 19.86 -4.55
CA GLU A 290 15.79 19.17 -5.84
C GLU A 290 14.44 18.49 -6.01
N LEU A 291 13.94 18.42 -7.25
CA LEU A 291 12.80 17.58 -7.62
C LEU A 291 13.31 16.23 -8.15
N GLY A 292 12.99 15.15 -7.44
CA GLY A 292 13.40 13.79 -7.78
C GLY A 292 12.29 13.02 -8.50
N TYR A 293 12.60 12.34 -9.59
CA TYR A 293 11.69 11.50 -10.36
C TYR A 293 12.24 10.06 -10.46
N GLY A 294 11.36 9.09 -10.59
CA GLY A 294 11.73 7.68 -10.69
C GLY A 294 11.36 6.88 -9.45
N PRO A 295 11.85 5.63 -9.30
CA PRO A 295 11.56 4.79 -8.15
C PRO A 295 12.03 5.39 -6.84
N LEU A 296 11.25 5.24 -5.77
CA LEU A 296 11.64 5.71 -4.43
C LEU A 296 12.96 5.05 -3.96
N SER A 297 13.19 3.81 -4.38
CA SER A 297 14.40 3.04 -4.06
C SER A 297 15.72 3.76 -4.41
N ASP A 298 15.70 4.61 -5.42
CA ASP A 298 16.91 5.29 -5.90
C ASP A 298 17.32 6.45 -4.96
N PHE A 299 16.39 6.89 -4.13
CA PHE A 299 16.58 7.95 -3.14
C PHE A 299 16.82 7.43 -1.72
N LEU A 300 16.39 6.18 -1.44
CA LEU A 300 16.54 5.54 -0.13
C LEU A 300 17.86 4.75 -0.07
N THR A 301 18.96 5.47 0.12
CA THR A 301 20.32 4.94 0.24
C THR A 301 20.86 5.05 1.66
N PRO A 302 21.92 4.32 2.05
CA PRO A 302 22.55 4.49 3.36
C PRO A 302 22.93 5.95 3.61
N GLY A 303 22.54 6.48 4.77
CA GLY A 303 22.72 7.87 5.15
C GLY A 303 21.63 8.82 4.64
N SER A 304 20.56 8.31 4.01
CA SER A 304 19.33 9.10 3.76
C SER A 304 18.39 9.07 4.97
N GLY A 305 17.46 10.04 5.01
CA GLY A 305 16.31 10.08 5.89
C GLY A 305 15.05 10.40 5.10
N LEU A 306 13.93 9.77 5.44
CA LEU A 306 12.64 10.03 4.79
C LEU A 306 11.75 10.87 5.69
N VAL A 307 11.06 11.85 5.09
CA VAL A 307 9.99 12.62 5.71
C VAL A 307 8.71 12.45 4.91
N THR A 308 7.59 12.24 5.57
CA THR A 308 6.27 12.21 4.92
C THR A 308 5.15 12.49 5.92
N VAL A 309 3.94 12.76 5.42
CA VAL A 309 2.74 12.90 6.27
C VAL A 309 2.01 11.57 6.42
N SER A 310 1.85 10.80 5.32
CA SER A 310 0.99 9.61 5.31
C SER A 310 1.26 8.67 4.12
N SER A 311 2.49 8.62 3.60
CA SER A 311 2.78 7.79 2.43
C SER A 311 3.19 6.37 2.81
N THR A 312 2.81 5.37 1.98
CA THR A 312 3.41 4.02 2.04
C THR A 312 4.92 4.04 1.82
N ALA A 313 5.47 5.13 1.28
CA ALA A 313 6.91 5.40 1.23
C ALA A 313 7.58 5.28 2.61
N ALA A 314 6.86 5.61 3.70
CA ALA A 314 7.34 5.40 5.06
C ALA A 314 7.66 3.93 5.33
N LEU A 315 6.76 3.02 4.95
CA LEU A 315 6.96 1.58 5.12
C LEU A 315 8.12 1.05 4.27
N GLU A 316 8.26 1.53 3.03
CA GLU A 316 9.38 1.17 2.16
C GLU A 316 10.73 1.68 2.70
N SER A 317 10.74 2.86 3.35
CA SER A 317 11.92 3.44 4.01
C SER A 317 12.32 2.62 5.25
N ILE A 318 11.35 2.36 6.11
CA ILE A 318 11.53 1.56 7.35
C ILE A 318 12.01 0.16 6.99
N ASP A 319 11.44 -0.47 5.96
CA ASP A 319 11.85 -1.80 5.48
C ASP A 319 13.33 -1.89 5.09
N ARG A 320 13.90 -0.77 4.67
CA ARG A 320 15.33 -0.63 4.31
C ARG A 320 16.22 -0.20 5.49
N GLY A 321 15.65 -0.05 6.68
CA GLY A 321 16.37 0.48 7.84
C GLY A 321 16.71 1.96 7.74
N ILE A 322 16.04 2.71 6.86
CA ILE A 322 16.28 4.15 6.69
C ILE A 322 15.47 4.93 7.73
N PRO A 323 16.09 5.86 8.48
CA PRO A 323 15.39 6.75 9.40
C PRO A 323 14.21 7.45 8.73
N THR A 324 13.09 7.50 9.43
CA THR A 324 11.81 7.97 8.86
C THR A 324 11.08 8.84 9.88
N LEU A 325 10.62 10.03 9.44
CA LEU A 325 9.83 10.93 10.26
C LEU A 325 8.44 11.14 9.65
N LEU A 326 7.41 10.87 10.45
CA LEU A 326 6.01 11.16 10.15
C LEU A 326 5.65 12.52 10.75
N VAL A 327 5.34 13.50 9.89
CA VAL A 327 5.06 14.88 10.35
C VAL A 327 3.82 14.92 11.25
N SER A 328 3.99 15.42 12.47
CA SER A 328 2.96 15.46 13.51
C SER A 328 2.23 16.80 13.62
N ASP A 329 2.73 17.88 13.02
CA ASP A 329 2.16 19.23 13.13
C ASP A 329 0.71 19.32 12.64
N PHE A 330 0.31 18.44 11.73
CA PHE A 330 -1.04 18.40 11.18
C PHE A 330 -1.96 17.41 11.92
N GLY A 331 -1.44 16.68 12.94
CA GLY A 331 -2.15 15.65 13.68
C GLY A 331 -2.14 14.28 12.97
N PHE A 332 -2.85 13.33 13.62
CA PHE A 332 -3.02 11.95 13.14
C PHE A 332 -4.50 11.62 13.15
N ASP A 333 -5.12 11.57 11.99
CA ASP A 333 -6.56 11.29 11.86
C ASP A 333 -6.91 10.59 10.54
N ALA A 334 -8.18 10.20 10.44
CA ALA A 334 -8.75 9.54 9.25
C ALA A 334 -8.74 10.41 7.98
N GLY A 335 -8.69 11.73 8.11
CA GLY A 335 -8.61 12.68 6.99
C GLY A 335 -7.23 12.67 6.37
N LEU A 336 -6.21 12.61 7.22
CA LEU A 336 -4.81 12.56 6.83
C LEU A 336 -4.35 11.14 6.44
N LEU A 337 -5.14 10.10 6.73
CA LEU A 337 -4.82 8.70 6.44
C LEU A 337 -3.55 8.19 7.14
N ASN A 338 -3.19 8.78 8.28
CA ASN A 338 -1.95 8.53 9.00
C ASN A 338 -2.14 8.00 10.44
N GLU A 339 -3.36 7.69 10.84
CA GLU A 339 -3.72 7.22 12.19
C GLU A 339 -2.82 6.08 12.70
N VAL A 340 -2.45 5.16 11.80
CA VAL A 340 -1.61 4.01 12.13
C VAL A 340 -0.23 4.40 12.68
N PHE A 341 0.27 5.57 12.30
CA PHE A 341 1.59 6.04 12.71
C PHE A 341 1.61 6.81 14.04
N ALA A 342 0.47 7.17 14.61
CA ALA A 342 0.40 8.00 15.82
C ALA A 342 1.23 7.44 16.99
N ALA A 343 1.31 6.11 17.13
CA ALA A 343 2.07 5.43 18.17
C ALA A 343 3.36 4.78 17.66
N SER A 344 3.87 5.19 16.49
CA SER A 344 5.01 4.50 15.87
C SER A 344 6.37 4.79 16.53
N GLY A 345 6.49 5.86 17.32
CA GLY A 345 7.78 6.35 17.82
C GLY A 345 8.62 7.09 16.76
N ALA A 346 8.15 7.15 15.49
CA ALA A 346 8.82 7.85 14.39
C ALA A 346 8.06 9.13 13.99
N THR A 347 7.27 9.69 14.89
CA THR A 347 6.57 10.96 14.67
C THR A 347 7.45 12.12 15.08
N GLY A 348 7.37 13.23 14.36
CA GLY A 348 8.13 14.43 14.69
C GLY A 348 7.55 15.70 14.05
N THR A 349 8.02 16.85 14.51
CA THR A 349 7.61 18.18 14.09
C THR A 349 8.38 18.67 12.87
N LEU A 350 7.86 19.69 12.20
CA LEU A 350 8.57 20.40 11.14
C LEU A 350 9.88 21.04 11.65
N ALA A 351 9.95 21.41 12.94
CA ALA A 351 11.18 21.90 13.55
C ALA A 351 12.25 20.80 13.64
N GLU A 352 11.85 19.56 13.92
CA GLU A 352 12.76 18.40 13.93
C GLU A 352 13.19 18.03 12.50
N VAL A 353 12.32 18.19 11.50
CA VAL A 353 12.71 18.09 10.09
C VAL A 353 13.81 19.08 9.75
N ALA A 354 13.65 20.37 10.10
CA ALA A 354 14.62 21.43 9.86
C ALA A 354 15.94 21.18 10.61
N ALA A 355 15.88 20.54 11.77
CA ALA A 355 17.06 20.16 12.55
C ALA A 355 17.74 18.85 12.06
N GLY A 356 17.13 18.13 11.12
CA GLY A 356 17.62 16.82 10.66
C GLY A 356 17.49 15.70 11.70
N SER A 357 16.65 15.87 12.72
CA SER A 357 16.41 14.88 13.77
C SER A 357 15.37 13.85 13.29
N ILE A 358 15.82 12.85 12.55
CA ILE A 358 14.98 11.81 11.96
C ILE A 358 15.15 10.51 12.73
N GLY A 359 14.06 9.98 13.27
CA GLY A 359 14.05 8.78 14.09
C GLY A 359 13.78 7.49 13.32
N PHE A 360 13.56 6.42 14.10
CA PHE A 360 13.15 5.11 13.57
C PHE A 360 12.00 4.57 14.44
N PRO A 361 11.02 3.84 13.90
CA PRO A 361 9.89 3.35 14.67
C PRO A 361 10.28 2.35 15.75
N ASP A 362 9.44 2.30 16.79
CA ASP A 362 9.59 1.34 17.89
C ASP A 362 9.44 -0.10 17.38
N PRO A 363 10.33 -1.04 17.83
CA PRO A 363 10.24 -2.44 17.42
C PRO A 363 8.91 -3.10 17.79
N ALA A 364 8.27 -2.72 18.87
CA ALA A 364 6.96 -3.23 19.28
C ALA A 364 5.88 -2.79 18.27
N TRP A 365 5.88 -1.52 17.90
CA TRP A 365 4.95 -1.03 16.87
C TRP A 365 5.16 -1.71 15.53
N LEU A 366 6.41 -1.94 15.12
CA LEU A 366 6.74 -2.66 13.88
C LEU A 366 6.15 -4.06 13.87
N ALA A 367 6.31 -4.81 14.98
CA ALA A 367 5.81 -6.18 15.13
C ALA A 367 4.27 -6.27 15.09
N GLU A 368 3.57 -5.27 15.63
CA GLU A 368 2.11 -5.22 15.68
C GLU A 368 1.47 -4.69 14.39
N ASN A 369 2.26 -4.04 13.53
CA ASN A 369 1.77 -3.45 12.31
C ASN A 369 2.28 -4.22 11.07
N TYR A 370 2.92 -3.54 10.13
CA TYR A 370 3.21 -4.08 8.81
C TYR A 370 4.39 -5.06 8.75
N PHE A 371 5.18 -5.16 9.84
CA PHE A 371 6.41 -5.96 9.89
C PHE A 371 6.28 -7.21 10.76
N HIS A 372 5.05 -7.64 11.03
CA HIS A 372 4.78 -8.89 11.74
C HIS A 372 5.38 -10.12 11.01
N PRO A 373 5.75 -11.18 11.74
CA PRO A 373 6.27 -12.40 11.13
C PRO A 373 5.22 -13.05 10.20
N GLU A 374 5.70 -13.65 9.11
CA GLU A 374 4.87 -14.52 8.27
C GLU A 374 4.94 -15.97 8.77
N ASP A 375 3.77 -16.55 9.04
CA ASP A 375 3.62 -17.92 9.55
C ASP A 375 2.97 -18.89 8.55
N GLY A 376 2.78 -18.44 7.30
CA GLY A 376 2.10 -19.20 6.25
C GLY A 376 0.57 -19.29 6.43
N GLN A 377 -0.02 -18.53 7.35
CA GLN A 377 -1.46 -18.57 7.61
C GLN A 377 -2.27 -18.13 6.40
N LEU A 378 -1.81 -17.10 5.67
CA LEU A 378 -2.49 -16.66 4.44
C LEU A 378 -2.61 -17.81 3.44
N ARG A 379 -1.51 -18.51 3.13
CA ARG A 379 -1.50 -19.64 2.18
C ARG A 379 -2.47 -20.75 2.61
N ARG A 380 -2.49 -21.09 3.92
CA ARG A 380 -3.43 -22.09 4.47
C ARG A 380 -4.89 -21.63 4.31
N SER A 381 -5.20 -20.39 4.63
CA SER A 381 -6.56 -19.84 4.51
C SER A 381 -7.04 -19.78 3.06
N LEU A 382 -6.17 -19.39 2.12
CA LEU A 382 -6.47 -19.44 0.68
C LEU A 382 -6.71 -20.88 0.20
N GLY A 383 -5.95 -21.87 0.72
CA GLY A 383 -6.16 -23.29 0.44
C GLY A 383 -7.53 -23.78 0.88
N LEU A 384 -7.98 -23.38 2.06
CA LEU A 384 -9.33 -23.70 2.55
C LEU A 384 -10.43 -23.05 1.69
N LEU A 385 -10.25 -21.81 1.26
CA LEU A 385 -11.18 -21.14 0.35
C LEU A 385 -11.22 -21.82 -1.02
N ALA A 386 -10.08 -22.22 -1.57
CA ALA A 386 -10.00 -22.97 -2.82
C ALA A 386 -10.74 -24.32 -2.72
N THR A 387 -10.54 -25.05 -1.64
CA THR A 387 -11.26 -26.31 -1.38
C THR A 387 -12.78 -26.09 -1.30
N ARG A 388 -13.23 -25.05 -0.58
CA ARG A 388 -14.67 -24.69 -0.52
C ARG A 388 -15.23 -24.31 -1.90
N ALA A 389 -14.42 -23.64 -2.74
CA ALA A 389 -14.84 -23.32 -4.11
C ALA A 389 -15.02 -24.58 -4.96
N ARG A 390 -14.05 -25.47 -4.96
CA ARG A 390 -14.07 -26.76 -5.70
C ARG A 390 -15.22 -27.66 -5.28
N THR A 391 -15.53 -27.68 -3.98
CA THR A 391 -16.59 -28.52 -3.39
C THR A 391 -17.97 -27.85 -3.37
N GLY A 392 -18.11 -26.62 -3.87
CA GLY A 392 -19.38 -25.89 -3.87
C GLY A 392 -19.86 -25.46 -2.48
N GLN A 393 -18.96 -25.38 -1.49
CA GLN A 393 -19.28 -25.07 -0.09
C GLN A 393 -19.15 -23.58 0.25
N LEU A 394 -18.98 -22.71 -0.75
CA LEU A 394 -18.94 -21.28 -0.54
C LEU A 394 -20.32 -20.73 -0.14
N PRO A 395 -20.39 -19.69 0.72
CA PRO A 395 -21.65 -19.14 1.19
C PRO A 395 -22.54 -18.63 0.05
N ASN A 396 -23.85 -18.84 0.18
CA ASN A 396 -24.82 -18.30 -0.75
C ASN A 396 -25.04 -16.80 -0.48
N ARG A 397 -24.84 -15.96 -1.51
CA ARG A 397 -24.88 -14.48 -1.43
C ARG A 397 -25.98 -13.86 -2.27
N ARG A 398 -27.09 -14.57 -2.55
CA ARG A 398 -28.17 -14.07 -3.44
C ARG A 398 -28.70 -12.68 -3.05
N SER A 399 -28.90 -12.42 -1.76
CA SER A 399 -29.34 -11.10 -1.28
C SER A 399 -28.31 -10.01 -1.53
N ASP A 400 -27.03 -10.33 -1.41
CA ASP A 400 -25.93 -9.41 -1.64
C ASP A 400 -25.74 -9.12 -3.14
N VAL A 401 -25.98 -10.08 -4.01
CA VAL A 401 -26.01 -9.89 -5.48
C VAL A 401 -27.03 -8.81 -5.88
N LEU A 402 -28.22 -8.85 -5.34
CA LEU A 402 -29.24 -7.84 -5.61
C LEU A 402 -28.82 -6.44 -5.12
N ARG A 403 -28.25 -6.38 -3.92
CA ARG A 403 -27.73 -5.13 -3.35
C ARG A 403 -26.57 -4.58 -4.20
N GLN A 404 -25.65 -5.46 -4.63
CA GLN A 404 -24.51 -5.11 -5.49
C GLN A 404 -24.98 -4.57 -6.85
N LYS A 405 -25.91 -5.24 -7.53
CA LYS A 405 -26.50 -4.80 -8.81
C LYS A 405 -27.15 -3.42 -8.68
N ARG A 406 -27.95 -3.20 -7.61
CA ARG A 406 -28.58 -1.88 -7.36
C ARG A 406 -27.54 -0.78 -7.11
N MET A 407 -26.45 -1.10 -6.43
CA MET A 407 -25.37 -0.14 -6.18
C MET A 407 -24.66 0.25 -7.48
N LEU A 408 -24.30 -0.72 -8.32
CA LEU A 408 -23.66 -0.47 -9.63
C LEU A 408 -24.57 0.33 -10.55
N LEU A 409 -25.85 -0.03 -10.67
CA LEU A 409 -26.83 0.71 -11.47
C LEU A 409 -26.95 2.17 -11.00
N ARG A 410 -26.98 2.42 -9.68
CA ARG A 410 -26.99 3.78 -9.14
C ARG A 410 -25.70 4.56 -9.43
N ALA A 411 -24.56 3.88 -9.47
CA ALA A 411 -23.29 4.51 -9.83
C ALA A 411 -23.28 4.91 -11.32
N GLU A 412 -23.76 4.05 -12.20
CA GLU A 412 -23.90 4.33 -13.64
C GLU A 412 -24.88 5.48 -13.90
N LEU A 413 -26.05 5.44 -13.26
CA LEU A 413 -27.03 6.52 -13.41
C LEU A 413 -26.49 7.89 -12.96
N ARG A 414 -25.60 7.92 -11.95
CA ARG A 414 -24.97 9.16 -11.51
C ARG A 414 -23.98 9.73 -12.51
N THR A 415 -23.31 8.90 -13.31
CA THR A 415 -22.39 9.36 -14.36
C THR A 415 -23.14 10.02 -15.52
N PHE A 416 -24.40 9.65 -15.75
CA PHE A 416 -25.28 10.25 -16.76
C PHE A 416 -26.14 11.42 -16.24
N THR A 417 -26.10 11.69 -14.91
CA THR A 417 -26.92 12.77 -14.32
C THR A 417 -26.15 14.10 -14.34
N PRO A 418 -26.71 15.18 -14.97
CA PRO A 418 -26.03 16.48 -14.99
C PRO A 418 -25.72 17.02 -13.59
N GLY A 419 -24.56 17.68 -13.44
CA GLY A 419 -24.05 18.20 -12.16
C GLY A 419 -25.04 19.02 -11.34
N PRO A 420 -25.87 19.91 -11.94
CA PRO A 420 -26.90 20.67 -11.23
C PRO A 420 -27.96 19.82 -10.53
N VAL A 421 -28.35 18.67 -11.14
CA VAL A 421 -29.34 17.75 -10.56
C VAL A 421 -28.76 17.01 -9.36
N ILE A 422 -27.47 16.65 -9.42
CA ILE A 422 -26.76 16.02 -8.29
C ILE A 422 -26.66 17.00 -7.11
N SER A 423 -26.36 18.27 -7.37
CA SER A 423 -26.24 19.28 -6.31
C SER A 423 -27.58 19.60 -5.67
N ALA A 424 -28.67 19.66 -6.44
CA ALA A 424 -30.03 19.83 -5.93
C ALA A 424 -30.46 18.63 -5.06
N TYR A 425 -30.18 17.40 -5.50
CA TYR A 425 -30.46 16.19 -4.72
C TYR A 425 -29.65 16.13 -3.40
N ARG A 426 -28.39 16.56 -3.41
CA ARG A 426 -27.58 16.68 -2.18
C ARG A 426 -28.18 17.68 -1.20
N LYS A 427 -28.57 18.87 -1.67
CA LYS A 427 -29.21 19.89 -0.80
C LYS A 427 -30.48 19.37 -0.13
N LEU A 428 -31.34 18.68 -0.88
CA LEU A 428 -32.57 18.08 -0.33
C LEU A 428 -32.35 16.97 0.70
N ARG A 429 -31.23 16.24 0.63
CA ARG A 429 -30.93 15.12 1.52
C ARG A 429 -30.22 15.55 2.81
N TYR A 430 -29.56 16.70 2.83
CA TYR A 430 -28.88 17.23 4.01
C TYR A 430 -29.70 18.30 4.76
N GLN A 431 -30.93 18.58 4.31
CA GLN A 431 -31.89 19.43 5.01
C GLN A 431 -32.95 18.63 5.80
N ARG A 432 -32.73 17.31 5.95
CA ARG A 432 -33.57 16.47 6.82
C ARG A 432 -32.66 15.83 7.93
#